data_5ab099b9547b7af2b1e61ad7a906da59
#
_entry.id   5ab099b9547b7af2b1e61ad7a906da59
#
_cell.length_a   1.000
_cell.length_b   1.000
_cell.length_c   1.000
_cell.angle_alpha   90.00
_cell.angle_beta   90.00
_cell.angle_gamma   90.00
#
_symmetry.space_group_name_H-M   'P 1'
#
loop_
_entity.id
_entity.type
_entity.pdbx_description
1 polymer ?
#
loop_
_entity_poly.entity_id
_entity_poly.type
_entity_poly.pdbx_seq_one_letter_code
_entity_poly.pdbx_strand_id
1 'polypeptide(L)'
;EVVLISVTTDSFEEVVKQLQPCLQPGQIVIDITSTKVFPVEIMHKYLKTGLVLGTHPVFGPGARGVTNQNFVLTPTNEPETDLAQKVKQYLEVRGATATLMTPQEHDEMMAVILGLSHFIAIVSADTLLNFDKFKQMEAIGGTTYKMLVMLIESVISEDPGLYASLQMS
;
A
#
# COMPACT_ATOMS: atom_id res chain seq x y z
N GLU A 1 -11.84 -13.94 -15.49
CA GLU A 1 -10.39 -13.93 -15.27
C GLU A 1 -9.99 -12.62 -14.61
N VAL A 2 -9.03 -12.66 -13.67
CA VAL A 2 -8.55 -11.48 -12.92
C VAL A 2 -7.09 -11.26 -13.26
N VAL A 3 -6.74 -10.01 -13.58
CA VAL A 3 -5.37 -9.51 -13.75
C VAL A 3 -5.01 -8.70 -12.52
N LEU A 4 -3.90 -9.02 -11.86
CA LEU A 4 -3.39 -8.29 -10.71
C LEU A 4 -2.16 -7.49 -11.13
N ILE A 5 -2.20 -6.16 -10.96
CA ILE A 5 -1.07 -5.26 -11.21
C ILE A 5 -0.30 -5.08 -9.90
N SER A 6 0.93 -5.61 -9.87
CA SER A 6 1.83 -5.56 -8.72
C SER A 6 3.19 -5.01 -9.17
N VAL A 7 3.25 -3.71 -9.41
CA VAL A 7 4.45 -3.00 -9.86
C VAL A 7 4.64 -1.72 -9.06
N THR A 8 5.81 -1.11 -9.15
CA THR A 8 6.08 0.19 -8.53
C THR A 8 5.25 1.30 -9.19
N THR A 9 4.97 2.37 -8.46
CA THR A 9 4.20 3.52 -8.96
C THR A 9 4.82 4.11 -10.24
N ASP A 10 6.15 4.19 -10.31
CA ASP A 10 6.87 4.73 -11.46
C ASP A 10 6.67 3.91 -12.75
N SER A 11 6.50 2.60 -12.63
CA SER A 11 6.28 1.70 -13.77
C SER A 11 4.80 1.53 -14.12
N PHE A 12 3.89 2.00 -13.28
CA PHE A 12 2.47 1.66 -13.34
C PHE A 12 1.80 2.07 -14.65
N GLU A 13 1.97 3.32 -15.07
CA GLU A 13 1.34 3.83 -16.29
C GLU A 13 1.82 3.07 -17.53
N GLU A 14 3.11 2.75 -17.61
CA GLU A 14 3.67 2.00 -18.74
C GLU A 14 3.11 0.57 -18.79
N VAL A 15 3.02 -0.12 -17.65
CA VAL A 15 2.45 -1.46 -17.56
C VAL A 15 0.97 -1.45 -17.94
N VAL A 16 0.20 -0.47 -17.50
CA VAL A 16 -1.22 -0.33 -17.87
C VAL A 16 -1.39 -0.10 -19.37
N LYS A 17 -0.53 0.71 -20.01
CA LYS A 17 -0.53 0.89 -21.48
C LYS A 17 -0.23 -0.41 -22.23
N GLN A 18 0.73 -1.20 -21.73
CA GLN A 18 1.06 -2.51 -22.32
C GLN A 18 -0.06 -3.54 -22.13
N LEU A 19 -0.78 -3.48 -21.02
CA LEU A 19 -1.92 -4.35 -20.74
C LEU A 19 -3.13 -4.05 -21.63
N GLN A 20 -3.36 -2.77 -21.96
CA GLN A 20 -4.54 -2.32 -22.69
C GLN A 20 -4.88 -3.14 -23.94
N PRO A 21 -3.95 -3.40 -24.91
CA PRO A 21 -4.26 -4.17 -26.10
C PRO A 21 -4.52 -5.67 -25.86
N CYS A 22 -4.15 -6.17 -24.68
CA CYS A 22 -4.30 -7.59 -24.32
C CYS A 22 -5.61 -7.87 -23.57
N LEU A 23 -6.28 -6.82 -23.07
CA LEU A 23 -7.44 -6.94 -22.20
C LEU A 23 -8.68 -7.39 -22.98
N GLN A 24 -9.38 -8.40 -22.47
CA GLN A 24 -10.62 -8.91 -23.04
C GLN A 24 -11.84 -8.37 -22.28
N PRO A 25 -13.01 -8.24 -22.97
CA PRO A 25 -14.26 -7.89 -22.30
C PRO A 25 -14.59 -8.84 -21.14
N GLY A 26 -15.00 -8.28 -20.01
CA GLY A 26 -15.36 -9.02 -18.80
C GLY A 26 -14.18 -9.47 -17.92
N GLN A 27 -12.96 -9.14 -18.29
CA GLN A 27 -11.82 -9.29 -17.38
C GLN A 27 -11.84 -8.22 -16.28
N ILE A 28 -11.33 -8.58 -15.12
CA ILE A 28 -11.18 -7.69 -13.96
C ILE A 28 -9.70 -7.35 -13.81
N VAL A 29 -9.40 -6.07 -13.63
CA VAL A 29 -8.04 -5.59 -13.33
C VAL A 29 -8.02 -5.00 -11.93
N ILE A 30 -7.15 -5.52 -11.08
CA ILE A 30 -6.98 -5.08 -9.70
C ILE A 30 -5.54 -4.58 -9.54
N ASP A 31 -5.38 -3.39 -9.01
CA ASP A 31 -4.08 -2.88 -8.58
C ASP A 31 -3.87 -3.09 -7.07
N ILE A 32 -2.61 -3.25 -6.64
CA ILE A 32 -2.21 -3.38 -5.24
C ILE A 32 -1.13 -2.40 -4.82
N THR A 33 -1.01 -1.27 -5.50
CA THR A 33 -0.04 -0.22 -5.12
C THR A 33 -0.40 0.44 -3.79
N SER A 34 0.55 1.16 -3.20
CA SER A 34 0.37 1.83 -1.90
C SER A 34 -0.37 3.18 -1.98
N THR A 35 -0.46 3.79 -3.17
CA THR A 35 -1.28 4.98 -3.44
C THR A 35 -2.48 4.63 -4.29
N LYS A 36 -3.57 5.42 -4.27
CA LYS A 36 -4.81 5.05 -4.97
C LYS A 36 -5.25 6.07 -6.02
N VAL A 37 -5.08 7.36 -5.80
CA VAL A 37 -5.54 8.38 -6.75
C VAL A 37 -4.91 8.15 -8.12
N PHE A 38 -3.59 8.17 -8.21
CA PHE A 38 -2.87 8.01 -9.47
C PHE A 38 -3.15 6.68 -10.18
N PRO A 39 -3.04 5.51 -9.53
CA PRO A 39 -3.30 4.22 -10.18
C PRO A 39 -4.73 4.08 -10.71
N VAL A 40 -5.73 4.51 -9.95
CA VAL A 40 -7.13 4.45 -10.36
C VAL A 40 -7.38 5.35 -11.57
N GLU A 41 -6.86 6.59 -11.58
CA GLU A 41 -6.96 7.49 -12.73
C GLU A 41 -6.29 6.90 -13.98
N ILE A 42 -5.11 6.30 -13.84
CA ILE A 42 -4.40 5.67 -14.96
C ILE A 42 -5.17 4.45 -15.50
N MET A 43 -5.70 3.60 -14.62
CA MET A 43 -6.53 2.48 -15.06
C MET A 43 -7.76 2.98 -15.82
N HIS A 44 -8.48 3.97 -15.31
CA HIS A 44 -9.64 4.55 -16.00
C HIS A 44 -9.26 5.26 -17.32
N LYS A 45 -8.10 5.88 -17.39
CA LYS A 45 -7.63 6.56 -18.60
C LYS A 45 -7.40 5.59 -19.75
N TYR A 46 -6.77 4.46 -19.50
CA TYR A 46 -6.33 3.53 -20.54
C TYR A 46 -7.20 2.27 -20.68
N LEU A 47 -7.71 1.71 -19.59
CA LEU A 47 -8.47 0.45 -19.62
C LEU A 47 -9.96 0.72 -19.81
N LYS A 48 -10.38 0.88 -21.08
CA LYS A 48 -11.81 1.09 -21.44
C LYS A 48 -12.61 -0.19 -21.53
N THR A 49 -11.92 -1.33 -21.54
CA THR A 49 -12.50 -2.67 -21.61
C THR A 49 -12.19 -3.37 -20.28
N GLY A 50 -13.20 -4.02 -19.70
CA GLY A 50 -13.06 -4.67 -18.41
C GLY A 50 -13.49 -3.79 -17.24
N LEU A 51 -13.40 -4.34 -16.04
CA LEU A 51 -13.74 -3.68 -14.77
C LEU A 51 -12.47 -3.51 -13.95
N VAL A 52 -12.23 -2.31 -13.46
CA VAL A 52 -11.03 -2.01 -12.66
C VAL A 52 -11.39 -1.83 -11.19
N LEU A 53 -10.44 -2.09 -10.28
CA LEU A 53 -10.60 -1.82 -8.86
C LEU A 53 -9.22 -1.47 -8.26
N GLY A 54 -9.12 -0.29 -7.67
CA GLY A 54 -7.98 0.04 -6.83
C GLY A 54 -8.07 -0.68 -5.49
N THR A 55 -6.97 -1.31 -5.07
CA THR A 55 -6.86 -1.94 -3.75
C THR A 55 -5.51 -1.64 -3.11
N HIS A 56 -5.44 -1.67 -1.78
CA HIS A 56 -4.20 -1.57 -1.05
C HIS A 56 -4.15 -2.62 0.06
N PRO A 57 -3.35 -3.68 -0.09
CA PRO A 57 -2.98 -4.55 1.02
C PRO A 57 -2.07 -3.78 1.98
N VAL A 58 -2.59 -3.41 3.16
CA VAL A 58 -1.88 -2.55 4.13
C VAL A 58 -0.97 -3.42 5.00
N PHE A 59 -0.01 -4.10 4.37
CA PHE A 59 0.99 -4.94 5.02
C PHE A 59 2.20 -5.21 4.11
N GLY A 60 3.35 -5.43 4.71
CA GLY A 60 4.58 -5.69 3.99
C GLY A 60 4.74 -7.15 3.50
N PRO A 61 5.82 -7.43 2.75
CA PRO A 61 6.05 -8.74 2.10
C PRO A 61 6.30 -9.89 3.08
N GLY A 62 6.45 -9.61 4.37
CA GLY A 62 6.61 -10.62 5.42
C GLY A 62 5.32 -11.29 5.88
N ALA A 63 4.15 -10.86 5.42
CA ALA A 63 2.87 -11.43 5.81
C ALA A 63 2.70 -12.86 5.28
N ARG A 64 2.28 -13.77 6.17
CA ARG A 64 2.05 -15.19 5.84
C ARG A 64 0.58 -15.46 5.55
N GLY A 65 0.02 -14.77 4.54
CA GLY A 65 -1.39 -14.87 4.16
C GLY A 65 -2.19 -13.64 4.53
N VAL A 66 -3.51 -13.73 4.42
CA VAL A 66 -4.42 -12.57 4.57
C VAL A 66 -5.08 -12.46 5.94
N THR A 67 -5.01 -13.49 6.78
CA THR A 67 -5.65 -13.52 8.11
C THR A 67 -5.07 -12.39 9.00
N ASN A 68 -5.96 -11.62 9.63
CA ASN A 68 -5.64 -10.46 10.45
C ASN A 68 -4.92 -9.32 9.68
N GLN A 69 -5.00 -9.31 8.35
CA GLN A 69 -4.46 -8.23 7.53
C GLN A 69 -5.55 -7.25 7.12
N ASN A 70 -5.16 -5.99 6.94
CA ASN A 70 -6.05 -4.94 6.48
C ASN A 70 -5.91 -4.74 4.97
N PHE A 71 -7.06 -4.50 4.34
CA PHE A 71 -7.15 -4.13 2.92
C PHE A 71 -8.00 -2.88 2.77
N VAL A 72 -7.61 -1.99 1.89
CA VAL A 72 -8.46 -0.89 1.44
C VAL A 72 -8.88 -1.16 0.01
N LEU A 73 -10.15 -0.93 -0.29
CA LEU A 73 -10.75 -1.07 -1.61
C LEU A 73 -11.31 0.29 -2.00
N THR A 74 -10.96 0.79 -3.20
CA THR A 74 -11.29 2.16 -3.61
C THR A 74 -12.13 2.19 -4.89
N PRO A 75 -13.40 1.74 -4.83
CA PRO A 75 -14.31 1.84 -5.96
C PRO A 75 -14.67 3.31 -6.23
N THR A 76 -14.88 3.66 -7.50
CA THR A 76 -15.23 5.02 -7.94
C THR A 76 -16.60 5.12 -8.62
N ASN A 77 -17.22 3.99 -8.92
CA ASN A 77 -18.53 3.91 -9.56
C ASN A 77 -19.30 2.66 -9.07
N GLU A 78 -20.56 2.56 -9.46
CA GLU A 78 -21.43 1.47 -9.00
C GLU A 78 -20.94 0.06 -9.39
N PRO A 79 -20.52 -0.23 -10.64
CA PRO A 79 -19.95 -1.55 -10.98
C PRO A 79 -18.69 -1.90 -10.18
N GLU A 80 -17.83 -0.94 -9.90
CA GLU A 80 -16.65 -1.15 -9.06
C GLU A 80 -17.04 -1.37 -7.60
N THR A 81 -18.07 -0.70 -7.11
CA THR A 81 -18.60 -0.91 -5.76
C THR A 81 -19.15 -2.33 -5.59
N ASP A 82 -19.87 -2.85 -6.57
CA ASP A 82 -20.34 -4.23 -6.57
C ASP A 82 -19.18 -5.24 -6.57
N LEU A 83 -18.13 -4.97 -7.34
CA LEU A 83 -16.92 -5.77 -7.33
C LEU A 83 -16.22 -5.69 -5.97
N ALA A 84 -16.07 -4.48 -5.43
CA ALA A 84 -15.43 -4.26 -4.14
C ALA A 84 -16.14 -5.00 -3.01
N GLN A 85 -17.48 -5.04 -3.00
CA GLN A 85 -18.24 -5.82 -2.02
C GLN A 85 -17.96 -7.34 -2.13
N LYS A 86 -17.85 -7.86 -3.34
CA LYS A 86 -17.49 -9.28 -3.55
C LYS A 86 -16.06 -9.58 -3.08
N VAL A 87 -15.11 -8.69 -3.40
CA VAL A 87 -13.73 -8.81 -2.93
C VAL A 87 -13.65 -8.70 -1.42
N LYS A 88 -14.36 -7.76 -0.81
CA LYS A 88 -14.49 -7.61 0.64
C LYS A 88 -14.96 -8.91 1.28
N GLN A 89 -16.07 -9.45 0.83
CA GLN A 89 -16.61 -10.71 1.36
C GLN A 89 -15.60 -11.86 1.21
N TYR A 90 -14.92 -11.95 0.06
CA TYR A 90 -13.88 -12.97 -0.19
C TYR A 90 -12.72 -12.88 0.81
N LEU A 91 -12.29 -11.67 1.15
CA LEU A 91 -11.21 -11.40 2.08
C LEU A 91 -11.65 -11.67 3.54
N GLU A 92 -12.84 -11.19 3.92
CA GLU A 92 -13.35 -11.31 5.30
C GLU A 92 -13.62 -12.76 5.71
N VAL A 93 -14.13 -13.60 4.80
CA VAL A 93 -14.27 -15.05 5.03
C VAL A 93 -12.91 -15.73 5.29
N ARG A 94 -11.81 -15.10 4.85
CA ARG A 94 -10.42 -15.57 5.08
C ARG A 94 -9.73 -14.91 6.27
N GLY A 95 -10.51 -14.18 7.08
CA GLY A 95 -10.02 -13.55 8.30
C GLY A 95 -9.29 -12.23 8.11
N ALA A 96 -9.39 -11.61 6.95
CA ALA A 96 -8.90 -10.25 6.73
C ALA A 96 -9.96 -9.21 7.15
N THR A 97 -9.54 -7.95 7.24
CA THR A 97 -10.45 -6.79 7.36
C THR A 97 -10.37 -5.99 6.06
N ALA A 98 -11.51 -5.67 5.45
CA ALA A 98 -11.53 -4.87 4.23
C ALA A 98 -12.43 -3.63 4.40
N THR A 99 -11.87 -2.46 4.13
CA THR A 99 -12.54 -1.16 4.24
C THR A 99 -12.71 -0.54 2.85
N LEU A 100 -13.90 0.00 2.56
CA LEU A 100 -14.17 0.74 1.34
C LEU A 100 -14.08 2.24 1.62
N MET A 101 -13.41 2.97 0.73
CA MET A 101 -13.33 4.43 0.76
C MET A 101 -12.99 4.97 -0.63
N THR A 102 -13.03 6.27 -0.83
CA THR A 102 -12.58 6.88 -2.08
C THR A 102 -11.05 6.83 -2.21
N PRO A 103 -10.48 6.89 -3.43
CA PRO A 103 -9.03 7.01 -3.62
C PRO A 103 -8.43 8.19 -2.88
N GLN A 104 -9.10 9.33 -2.86
CA GLN A 104 -8.67 10.56 -2.19
C GLN A 104 -8.61 10.38 -0.66
N GLU A 105 -9.68 9.87 -0.05
CA GLU A 105 -9.71 9.57 1.39
C GLU A 105 -8.59 8.60 1.79
N HIS A 106 -8.33 7.59 0.94
CA HIS A 106 -7.25 6.64 1.16
C HIS A 106 -5.90 7.37 1.21
N ASP A 107 -5.57 8.15 0.16
CA ASP A 107 -4.25 8.77 0.04
C ASP A 107 -4.03 9.83 1.14
N GLU A 108 -5.07 10.59 1.52
CA GLU A 108 -5.03 11.51 2.68
C GLU A 108 -4.72 10.77 3.98
N MET A 109 -5.35 9.61 4.24
CA MET A 109 -5.06 8.82 5.44
C MET A 109 -3.67 8.20 5.40
N MET A 110 -3.23 7.70 4.24
CA MET A 110 -1.91 7.09 4.09
C MET A 110 -0.79 8.13 4.23
N ALA A 111 -1.00 9.37 3.80
CA ALA A 111 -0.04 10.45 4.04
C ALA A 111 0.25 10.64 5.54
N VAL A 112 -0.74 10.45 6.40
CA VAL A 112 -0.55 10.51 7.86
C VAL A 112 -0.02 9.17 8.40
N ILE A 113 -0.68 8.05 8.07
CA ILE A 113 -0.35 6.74 8.65
C ILE A 113 1.07 6.30 8.25
N LEU A 114 1.41 6.38 6.98
CA LEU A 114 2.72 5.98 6.47
C LEU A 114 3.71 7.14 6.58
N GLY A 115 3.35 8.33 6.10
CA GLY A 115 4.26 9.49 6.06
C GLY A 115 4.79 9.86 7.43
N LEU A 116 3.92 9.96 8.45
CA LEU A 116 4.35 10.26 9.81
C LEU A 116 5.20 9.15 10.42
N SER A 117 4.81 7.89 10.24
CA SER A 117 5.55 6.74 10.78
C SER A 117 6.97 6.67 10.17
N HIS A 118 7.08 6.87 8.86
CA HIS A 118 8.36 6.88 8.17
C HIS A 118 9.23 8.06 8.58
N PHE A 119 8.64 9.26 8.67
CA PHE A 119 9.36 10.44 9.14
C PHE A 119 9.96 10.22 10.53
N ILE A 120 9.16 9.72 11.48
CA ILE A 120 9.62 9.41 12.85
C ILE A 120 10.74 8.38 12.81
N ALA A 121 10.60 7.30 12.02
CA ALA A 121 11.59 6.25 11.91
C ALA A 121 12.92 6.76 11.35
N ILE A 122 12.90 7.53 10.26
CA ILE A 122 14.11 8.06 9.60
C ILE A 122 14.83 9.04 10.52
N VAL A 123 14.12 10.01 11.11
CA VAL A 123 14.72 11.00 12.03
C VAL A 123 15.29 10.29 13.27
N SER A 124 14.58 9.29 13.79
CA SER A 124 15.06 8.52 14.93
C SER A 124 16.29 7.68 14.59
N ALA A 125 16.30 7.04 13.41
CA ALA A 125 17.46 6.28 12.93
C ALA A 125 18.71 7.18 12.80
N ASP A 126 18.57 8.32 12.14
CA ASP A 126 19.66 9.29 12.01
C ASP A 126 20.21 9.75 13.39
N THR A 127 19.29 10.06 14.31
CA THR A 127 19.65 10.44 15.68
C THR A 127 20.43 9.34 16.40
N LEU A 128 19.97 8.08 16.31
CA LEU A 128 20.60 6.96 16.99
C LEU A 128 21.96 6.58 16.37
N LEU A 129 22.08 6.64 15.03
CA LEU A 129 23.33 6.34 14.31
C LEU A 129 24.43 7.38 14.61
N ASN A 130 24.05 8.62 14.85
CA ASN A 130 24.98 9.71 15.18
C ASN A 130 25.32 9.78 16.68
N PHE A 131 24.83 8.86 17.51
CA PHE A 131 25.10 8.84 18.95
C PHE A 131 26.16 7.80 19.32
N ASP A 132 27.28 8.27 19.85
CA ASP A 132 28.47 7.45 20.12
C ASP A 132 28.26 6.27 21.10
N LYS A 133 27.16 6.28 21.88
CA LYS A 133 26.87 5.29 22.92
C LYS A 133 25.70 4.37 22.58
N PHE A 134 25.45 4.13 21.28
CA PHE A 134 24.31 3.30 20.82
C PHE A 134 24.24 1.94 21.52
N LYS A 135 25.36 1.22 21.61
CA LYS A 135 25.41 -0.11 22.29
C LYS A 135 25.06 -0.03 23.79
N GLN A 136 25.43 1.04 24.46
CA GLN A 136 25.06 1.24 25.87
C GLN A 136 23.58 1.56 26.02
N MET A 137 22.98 2.29 25.06
CA MET A 137 21.53 2.55 25.03
C MET A 137 20.72 1.26 24.86
N GLU A 138 21.15 0.34 24.00
CA GLU A 138 20.50 -0.97 23.85
C GLU A 138 20.47 -1.74 25.16
N ALA A 139 21.57 -1.70 25.93
CA ALA A 139 21.67 -2.43 27.21
C ALA A 139 20.70 -1.92 28.29
N ILE A 140 20.30 -0.63 28.24
CA ILE A 140 19.41 0.00 29.24
C ILE A 140 18.04 0.33 28.68
N GLY A 141 17.81 0.06 27.39
CA GLY A 141 16.59 0.41 26.65
C GLY A 141 15.36 -0.34 27.17
N GLY A 142 14.37 0.41 27.67
CA GLY A 142 13.07 -0.11 28.11
C GLY A 142 12.13 -0.38 26.94
N THR A 143 10.87 -0.69 27.24
CA THR A 143 9.85 -1.09 26.25
C THR A 143 9.64 -0.03 25.15
N THR A 144 9.55 1.25 25.52
CA THR A 144 9.33 2.35 24.56
C THR A 144 10.49 2.46 23.58
N TYR A 145 11.75 2.34 24.06
CA TYR A 145 12.92 2.35 23.19
C TYR A 145 12.92 1.16 22.22
N LYS A 146 12.57 -0.04 22.71
CA LYS A 146 12.46 -1.24 21.86
C LYS A 146 11.38 -1.07 20.77
N MET A 147 10.23 -0.48 21.10
CA MET A 147 9.19 -0.17 20.10
C MET A 147 9.69 0.80 19.03
N LEU A 148 10.44 1.83 19.43
CA LEU A 148 11.06 2.76 18.48
C LEU A 148 12.06 2.06 17.55
N VAL A 149 12.92 1.19 18.10
CA VAL A 149 13.87 0.41 17.29
C VAL A 149 13.14 -0.52 16.33
N MET A 150 12.08 -1.20 16.76
CA MET A 150 11.25 -2.03 15.87
C MET A 150 10.60 -1.22 14.74
N LEU A 151 10.13 0.00 15.01
CA LEU A 151 9.61 0.89 13.98
C LEU A 151 10.70 1.26 12.97
N ILE A 152 11.89 1.63 13.46
CA ILE A 152 13.04 1.96 12.62
C ILE A 152 13.40 0.78 11.73
N GLU A 153 13.55 -0.42 12.29
CA GLU A 153 13.88 -1.63 11.55
C GLU A 153 12.86 -1.97 10.47
N SER A 154 11.56 -1.81 10.78
CA SER A 154 10.49 -2.07 9.80
C SER A 154 10.56 -1.13 8.61
N VAL A 155 10.90 0.13 8.82
CA VAL A 155 10.98 1.15 7.75
C VAL A 155 12.28 1.03 6.95
N ILE A 156 13.43 0.85 7.62
CA ILE A 156 14.74 0.77 6.92
C ILE A 156 14.88 -0.51 6.10
N SER A 157 14.15 -1.57 6.43
CA SER A 157 14.18 -2.82 5.68
C SER A 157 13.49 -2.76 4.32
N GLU A 158 12.76 -1.68 4.03
CA GLU A 158 12.04 -1.49 2.77
C GLU A 158 12.81 -0.56 1.80
N ASP A 159 12.37 -0.52 0.52
CA ASP A 159 13.05 0.28 -0.51
C ASP A 159 12.91 1.79 -0.24
N PRO A 160 14.01 2.55 -0.13
CA PRO A 160 13.97 4.01 0.05
C PRO A 160 13.22 4.76 -1.06
N GLY A 161 13.21 4.23 -2.29
CA GLY A 161 12.47 4.81 -3.42
C GLY A 161 10.95 4.81 -3.22
N LEU A 162 10.42 3.78 -2.58
CA LEU A 162 9.00 3.70 -2.22
C LEU A 162 8.59 4.86 -1.31
N TYR A 163 9.41 5.19 -0.33
CA TYR A 163 9.11 6.27 0.63
C TYR A 163 9.23 7.67 0.06
N ALA A 164 10.20 7.89 -0.82
CA ALA A 164 10.33 9.17 -1.51
C ALA A 164 9.06 9.48 -2.34
N SER A 165 8.50 8.48 -3.03
CA SER A 165 7.27 8.66 -3.81
C SER A 165 6.04 8.92 -2.94
N LEU A 166 5.93 8.28 -1.76
CA LEU A 166 4.83 8.49 -0.82
C LEU A 166 4.85 9.87 -0.14
N GLN A 167 6.04 10.46 0.06
CA GLN A 167 6.18 11.79 0.67
C GLN A 167 5.99 12.94 -0.33
N MET A 168 6.02 12.66 -1.62
CA MET A 168 5.86 13.65 -2.69
C MET A 168 4.47 13.64 -3.32
N SER A 169 3.61 12.70 -2.97
CA SER A 169 2.22 12.59 -3.40
C SER A 169 1.27 13.30 -2.43
#